data_4c70d8b26cec98f2b4309a04645c7f42
#
_entry.id   4c70d8b26cec98f2b4309a04645c7f42
#
_cell.length_a   1.000
_cell.length_b   1.000
_cell.length_c   1.000
_cell.angle_alpha   90.00
_cell.angle_beta   90.00
_cell.angle_gamma   90.00
#
_symmetry.space_group_name_H-M   'P 1'
#
loop_
_entity.id
_entity.type
_entity.pdbx_description
1 polymer ?
#
loop_
_entity_poly.entity_id
_entity_poly.type
_entity_poly.pdbx_seq_one_letter_code
_entity_poly.pdbx_strand_id
1 'polypeptide(L)'
;MKNSFIYKFTNNEPLIDNILKKYKMEEIIKNPYSLIEFINLDEIDKVITNDKSFNKLELKSNRIRAYIFECVNKTIDNNHTAVLKKEIFNYIISKTNADIEEISIANEINILVDDGIYLKKINEDFLTTKYYYEVENYILETVLFNSEIEKGVILNQAELEEYMNECEIKQGFKYDTKQRDILKYINKRKNINFLNGYAGTGKTTTAKGVLDLYSKYTDKIICAAFSGVASARIKHATGYKSITVHSLLNYDGEKFNRNEKNKLDYDFIFIDESGMTDSELFAILLNAIDFRRTEVLFA
;
A
#
# COMPACT_ATOMS: atom_id res chain seq x y z
N MET A 1 40.31 10.96 -19.61
CA MET A 1 39.33 10.60 -20.66
C MET A 1 38.04 9.93 -20.12
N LYS A 2 38.08 9.06 -19.09
CA LYS A 2 36.85 8.39 -18.58
C LYS A 2 35.81 9.38 -17.97
N ASN A 3 36.27 10.44 -17.33
CA ASN A 3 35.32 11.41 -16.73
C ASN A 3 34.59 12.28 -17.75
N SER A 4 35.11 12.45 -18.96
CA SER A 4 34.46 13.27 -19.98
C SER A 4 33.16 12.68 -20.54
N PHE A 5 32.87 11.39 -20.29
CA PHE A 5 31.67 10.72 -20.76
C PHE A 5 30.40 11.23 -20.07
N ILE A 6 30.44 11.39 -18.74
CA ILE A 6 29.27 11.81 -17.96
C ILE A 6 28.85 13.25 -18.27
N TYR A 7 29.81 14.10 -18.69
CA TYR A 7 29.53 15.47 -19.10
C TYR A 7 28.71 15.58 -20.40
N LYS A 8 28.51 14.45 -21.13
CA LYS A 8 27.53 14.40 -22.23
C LYS A 8 26.08 14.55 -21.73
N PHE A 9 25.82 14.16 -20.48
CA PHE A 9 24.51 14.10 -19.88
C PHE A 9 24.21 15.27 -18.93
N THR A 10 25.22 15.75 -18.20
CA THR A 10 25.06 16.86 -17.26
C THR A 10 26.39 17.56 -16.98
N ASN A 11 26.32 18.89 -16.73
CA ASN A 11 27.47 19.70 -16.27
C ASN A 11 27.33 20.06 -14.77
N ASN A 12 26.38 19.49 -14.05
CA ASN A 12 26.15 19.74 -12.62
C ASN A 12 27.13 18.88 -11.78
N GLU A 13 28.22 19.48 -11.30
CA GLU A 13 29.27 18.80 -10.54
C GLU A 13 28.74 18.07 -9.29
N PRO A 14 27.90 18.68 -8.43
CA PRO A 14 27.29 17.96 -7.29
C PRO A 14 26.49 16.73 -7.71
N LEU A 15 25.79 16.78 -8.84
CA LEU A 15 25.03 15.67 -9.40
C LEU A 15 25.96 14.57 -9.90
N ILE A 16 27.03 14.94 -10.60
CA ILE A 16 28.08 14.03 -11.07
C ILE A 16 28.70 13.29 -9.89
N ASP A 17 29.04 13.99 -8.82
CA ASP A 17 29.59 13.38 -7.61
C ASP A 17 28.63 12.35 -6.99
N ASN A 18 27.32 12.65 -6.95
CA ASN A 18 26.33 11.72 -6.44
C ASN A 18 26.17 10.48 -7.33
N ILE A 19 26.20 10.66 -8.64
CA ILE A 19 26.16 9.56 -9.62
C ILE A 19 27.39 8.65 -9.43
N LEU A 20 28.59 9.23 -9.32
CA LEU A 20 29.83 8.49 -9.19
C LEU A 20 30.02 7.82 -7.81
N LYS A 21 29.28 8.25 -6.78
CA LYS A 21 29.19 7.49 -5.52
C LYS A 21 28.38 6.19 -5.67
N LYS A 22 27.38 6.17 -6.57
CA LYS A 22 26.49 5.02 -6.76
C LYS A 22 26.97 4.08 -7.85
N TYR A 23 27.44 4.61 -8.97
CA TYR A 23 27.80 3.85 -10.17
C TYR A 23 29.26 4.02 -10.55
N LYS A 24 29.90 2.94 -10.98
CA LYS A 24 31.20 3.02 -11.64
C LYS A 24 31.05 3.55 -13.06
N MET A 25 32.01 4.35 -13.53
CA MET A 25 31.99 4.91 -14.89
C MET A 25 31.86 3.84 -15.98
N GLU A 26 32.42 2.66 -15.77
CA GLU A 26 32.33 1.54 -16.73
C GLU A 26 30.90 0.99 -16.86
N GLU A 27 30.13 1.01 -15.78
CA GLU A 27 28.73 0.62 -15.76
C GLU A 27 27.88 1.64 -16.52
N ILE A 28 28.14 2.94 -16.30
CA ILE A 28 27.45 4.02 -17.00
C ILE A 28 27.75 3.99 -18.51
N ILE A 29 28.99 3.73 -18.90
CA ILE A 29 29.37 3.60 -20.31
C ILE A 29 28.66 2.42 -20.98
N LYS A 30 28.53 1.30 -20.26
CA LYS A 30 27.87 0.09 -20.76
C LYS A 30 26.35 0.28 -20.84
N ASN A 31 25.76 0.97 -19.87
CA ASN A 31 24.34 1.25 -19.84
C ASN A 31 24.08 2.69 -19.37
N PRO A 32 24.11 3.68 -20.27
CA PRO A 32 23.83 5.07 -19.91
C PRO A 32 22.40 5.31 -19.38
N TYR A 33 21.46 4.43 -19.70
CA TYR A 33 20.08 4.49 -19.18
C TYR A 33 19.99 4.23 -17.67
N SER A 34 21.04 3.72 -17.03
CA SER A 34 21.13 3.65 -15.56
C SER A 34 21.08 5.02 -14.88
N LEU A 35 21.33 6.10 -15.62
CA LEU A 35 21.24 7.48 -15.12
C LEU A 35 19.81 7.99 -14.89
N ILE A 36 18.78 7.22 -15.25
CA ILE A 36 17.36 7.58 -15.08
C ILE A 36 16.98 7.98 -13.66
N GLU A 37 17.69 7.49 -12.67
CA GLU A 37 17.49 7.86 -11.26
C GLU A 37 17.92 9.30 -10.94
N PHE A 38 18.75 9.90 -11.77
CA PHE A 38 19.37 11.20 -11.55
C PHE A 38 19.03 12.24 -12.61
N ILE A 39 18.74 11.77 -13.83
CA ILE A 39 18.56 12.60 -15.03
C ILE A 39 17.27 12.15 -15.71
N ASN A 40 16.52 13.10 -16.25
CA ASN A 40 15.30 12.80 -16.99
C ASN A 40 15.56 11.87 -18.17
N LEU A 41 14.72 10.83 -18.36
CA LEU A 41 14.90 9.84 -19.41
C LEU A 41 14.89 10.46 -20.81
N ASP A 42 14.03 11.46 -21.08
CA ASP A 42 13.97 12.11 -22.39
C ASP A 42 15.28 12.84 -22.71
N GLU A 43 15.99 13.39 -21.70
CA GLU A 43 17.31 14.02 -21.88
C GLU A 43 18.39 12.98 -22.18
N ILE A 44 18.40 11.86 -21.44
CA ILE A 44 19.32 10.75 -21.66
C ILE A 44 19.12 10.20 -23.08
N ASP A 45 17.89 9.92 -23.46
CA ASP A 45 17.53 9.34 -24.75
C ASP A 45 17.91 10.28 -25.90
N LYS A 46 17.70 11.58 -25.77
CA LYS A 46 18.10 12.58 -26.73
C LYS A 46 19.61 12.62 -26.94
N VAL A 47 20.40 12.52 -25.88
CA VAL A 47 21.87 12.47 -25.98
C VAL A 47 22.31 11.22 -26.74
N ILE A 48 21.79 10.04 -26.36
CA ILE A 48 22.18 8.76 -26.96
C ILE A 48 21.75 8.68 -28.44
N THR A 49 20.53 9.15 -28.76
CA THR A 49 20.02 9.08 -30.14
C THR A 49 20.70 10.06 -31.10
N ASN A 50 21.20 11.18 -30.61
CA ASN A 50 21.87 12.19 -31.45
C ASN A 50 23.38 12.02 -31.55
N ASP A 51 24.04 11.36 -30.60
CA ASP A 51 25.47 11.16 -30.59
C ASP A 51 25.85 9.83 -31.30
N LYS A 52 26.56 9.93 -32.43
CA LYS A 52 27.01 8.78 -33.23
C LYS A 52 28.03 7.87 -32.50
N SER A 53 28.58 8.31 -31.38
CA SER A 53 29.52 7.49 -30.58
C SER A 53 28.85 6.35 -29.83
N PHE A 54 27.52 6.40 -29.68
CA PHE A 54 26.76 5.32 -29.03
C PHE A 54 26.37 4.23 -30.06
N ASN A 55 26.54 2.97 -29.67
CA ASN A 55 26.00 1.84 -30.42
C ASN A 55 24.53 1.63 -30.07
N LYS A 56 23.64 2.25 -30.84
CA LYS A 56 22.19 2.23 -30.60
C LYS A 56 21.61 0.82 -30.61
N LEU A 57 22.19 -0.11 -31.39
CA LEU A 57 21.71 -1.48 -31.44
C LEU A 57 21.99 -2.23 -30.15
N GLU A 58 23.18 -2.05 -29.57
CA GLU A 58 23.53 -2.65 -28.26
C GLU A 58 22.74 -2.06 -27.12
N LEU A 59 22.32 -0.79 -27.22
CA LEU A 59 21.56 -0.10 -26.21
C LEU A 59 20.03 -0.24 -26.37
N LYS A 60 19.53 -0.92 -27.41
CA LYS A 60 18.10 -1.04 -27.71
C LYS A 60 17.31 -1.62 -26.52
N SER A 61 17.77 -2.74 -25.96
CA SER A 61 17.13 -3.36 -24.79
C SER A 61 17.14 -2.45 -23.57
N ASN A 62 18.27 -1.78 -23.28
CA ASN A 62 18.39 -0.85 -22.15
C ASN A 62 17.44 0.35 -22.31
N ARG A 63 17.29 0.86 -23.54
CA ARG A 63 16.35 1.93 -23.88
C ARG A 63 14.91 1.51 -23.58
N ILE A 64 14.48 0.33 -24.06
CA ILE A 64 13.13 -0.19 -23.84
C ILE A 64 12.86 -0.37 -22.34
N ARG A 65 13.79 -0.99 -21.62
CA ARG A 65 13.67 -1.20 -20.17
C ARG A 65 13.55 0.10 -19.41
N ALA A 66 14.32 1.13 -19.78
CA ALA A 66 14.24 2.45 -19.14
C ALA A 66 12.84 3.07 -19.28
N TYR A 67 12.24 2.99 -20.48
CA TYR A 67 10.87 3.46 -20.69
C TYR A 67 9.82 2.60 -20.00
N ILE A 68 10.02 1.28 -19.88
CA ILE A 68 9.15 0.40 -19.08
C ILE A 68 9.18 0.87 -17.61
N PHE A 69 10.38 1.05 -17.05
CA PHE A 69 10.55 1.49 -15.65
C PHE A 69 9.93 2.87 -15.42
N GLU A 70 10.13 3.80 -16.32
CA GLU A 70 9.53 5.14 -16.21
C GLU A 70 8.00 5.08 -16.24
N CYS A 71 7.41 4.30 -17.15
CA CYS A 71 5.97 4.13 -17.26
C CYS A 71 5.39 3.50 -15.98
N VAL A 72 6.00 2.43 -15.48
CA VAL A 72 5.57 1.74 -14.27
C VAL A 72 5.68 2.66 -13.05
N ASN A 73 6.80 3.37 -12.89
CA ASN A 73 6.98 4.30 -11.77
C ASN A 73 5.97 5.45 -11.81
N LYS A 74 5.72 6.05 -12.99
CA LYS A 74 4.67 7.07 -13.13
C LYS A 74 3.27 6.57 -12.75
N THR A 75 2.97 5.31 -13.04
CA THR A 75 1.70 4.69 -12.65
C THR A 75 1.63 4.55 -11.13
N ILE A 76 2.73 4.13 -10.49
CA ILE A 76 2.85 4.05 -9.03
C ILE A 76 2.72 5.43 -8.37
N ASP A 77 3.41 6.44 -8.90
CA ASP A 77 3.34 7.82 -8.39
C ASP A 77 1.92 8.41 -8.47
N ASN A 78 1.08 7.88 -9.37
CA ASN A 78 -0.34 8.20 -9.48
C ASN A 78 -1.24 7.30 -8.58
N ASN A 79 -0.67 6.65 -7.56
CA ASN A 79 -1.36 5.79 -6.59
C ASN A 79 -1.98 4.51 -7.19
N HIS A 80 -1.39 3.97 -8.24
CA HIS A 80 -1.75 2.66 -8.77
C HIS A 80 -0.66 1.64 -8.45
N THR A 81 -1.03 0.45 -8.03
CA THR A 81 -0.07 -0.64 -7.75
C THR A 81 0.17 -1.54 -8.96
N ALA A 82 -0.62 -1.39 -10.02
CA ALA A 82 -0.54 -2.17 -11.24
C ALA A 82 -0.70 -1.31 -12.50
N VAL A 83 -0.08 -1.73 -13.59
CA VAL A 83 -0.11 -1.08 -14.90
C VAL A 83 -0.64 -2.04 -15.97
N LEU A 84 -1.47 -1.54 -16.89
CA LEU A 84 -1.87 -2.31 -18.08
C LEU A 84 -0.70 -2.45 -19.05
N LYS A 85 -0.45 -3.65 -19.55
CA LYS A 85 0.57 -3.87 -20.60
C LYS A 85 0.38 -2.92 -21.79
N LYS A 86 -0.87 -2.69 -22.21
CA LYS A 86 -1.20 -1.77 -23.29
C LYS A 86 -0.77 -0.33 -23.00
N GLU A 87 -0.81 0.11 -21.76
CA GLU A 87 -0.34 1.44 -21.38
C GLU A 87 1.18 1.56 -21.56
N ILE A 88 1.93 0.51 -21.21
CA ILE A 88 3.39 0.46 -21.44
C ILE A 88 3.70 0.56 -22.94
N PHE A 89 2.99 -0.20 -23.79
CA PHE A 89 3.17 -0.14 -25.25
C PHE A 89 2.88 1.27 -25.78
N ASN A 90 1.74 1.84 -25.46
CA ASN A 90 1.33 3.18 -25.90
C ASN A 90 2.34 4.23 -25.43
N TYR A 91 2.80 4.11 -24.18
CA TYR A 91 3.78 5.03 -23.61
C TYR A 91 5.09 5.00 -24.41
N ILE A 92 5.68 3.84 -24.64
CA ILE A 92 6.95 3.69 -25.36
C ILE A 92 6.80 4.18 -26.81
N ILE A 93 5.75 3.77 -27.49
CA ILE A 93 5.49 4.19 -28.89
C ILE A 93 5.38 5.73 -28.98
N SER A 94 4.67 6.35 -28.04
CA SER A 94 4.51 7.81 -28.01
C SER A 94 5.83 8.55 -27.75
N LYS A 95 6.67 8.02 -26.87
CA LYS A 95 7.96 8.61 -26.48
C LYS A 95 9.05 8.44 -27.55
N THR A 96 9.00 7.36 -28.27
CA THR A 96 10.03 7.01 -29.27
C THR A 96 9.61 7.29 -30.71
N ASN A 97 8.46 7.99 -30.94
CA ASN A 97 7.90 8.24 -32.28
C ASN A 97 7.77 6.97 -33.12
N ALA A 98 7.38 5.86 -32.50
CA ALA A 98 7.25 4.54 -33.11
C ALA A 98 8.58 3.96 -33.70
N ASP A 99 9.73 4.43 -33.22
CA ASP A 99 11.06 3.91 -33.60
C ASP A 99 11.35 2.50 -33.02
N ILE A 100 10.53 2.06 -32.05
CA ILE A 100 10.65 0.75 -31.40
C ILE A 100 9.46 -0.13 -31.79
N GLU A 101 9.74 -1.31 -32.32
CA GLU A 101 8.74 -2.29 -32.71
C GLU A 101 8.05 -2.91 -31.47
N GLU A 102 6.72 -3.10 -31.53
CA GLU A 102 5.94 -3.71 -30.45
C GLU A 102 6.48 -5.08 -30.00
N ILE A 103 6.94 -5.91 -30.95
CA ILE A 103 7.53 -7.22 -30.65
C ILE A 103 8.77 -7.10 -29.75
N SER A 104 9.58 -6.05 -29.93
CA SER A 104 10.75 -5.80 -29.09
C SER A 104 10.35 -5.39 -27.68
N ILE A 105 9.28 -4.60 -27.54
CA ILE A 105 8.71 -4.22 -26.23
C ILE A 105 8.17 -5.46 -25.51
N ALA A 106 7.39 -6.30 -26.22
CA ALA A 106 6.83 -7.53 -25.65
C ALA A 106 7.93 -8.47 -25.14
N ASN A 107 9.00 -8.63 -25.91
CA ASN A 107 10.13 -9.48 -25.52
C ASN A 107 10.83 -8.96 -24.25
N GLU A 108 11.08 -7.65 -24.15
CA GLU A 108 11.70 -7.09 -22.94
C GLU A 108 10.79 -7.18 -21.72
N ILE A 109 9.48 -6.99 -21.87
CA ILE A 109 8.50 -7.21 -20.78
C ILE A 109 8.58 -8.67 -20.30
N ASN A 110 8.57 -9.64 -21.22
CA ASN A 110 8.65 -11.06 -20.87
C ASN A 110 9.96 -11.38 -20.12
N ILE A 111 11.10 -10.87 -20.60
CA ILE A 111 12.39 -11.05 -19.91
C ILE A 111 12.34 -10.47 -18.49
N LEU A 112 11.80 -9.25 -18.31
CA LEU A 112 11.69 -8.61 -16.98
C LEU A 112 10.71 -9.32 -16.03
N VAL A 113 9.71 -9.98 -16.59
CA VAL A 113 8.77 -10.81 -15.80
C VAL A 113 9.43 -12.15 -15.44
N ASP A 114 10.13 -12.78 -16.38
CA ASP A 114 10.75 -14.10 -16.18
C ASP A 114 11.93 -14.03 -15.19
N ASP A 115 12.75 -12.97 -15.24
CA ASP A 115 13.81 -12.77 -14.25
C ASP A 115 13.24 -12.44 -12.84
N GLY A 116 12.05 -11.88 -12.80
CA GLY A 116 11.28 -11.61 -11.57
C GLY A 116 11.96 -10.66 -10.59
N ILE A 117 12.97 -9.91 -11.04
CA ILE A 117 13.73 -8.96 -10.20
C ILE A 117 12.93 -7.68 -9.98
N TYR A 118 12.32 -7.16 -11.06
CA TYR A 118 11.60 -5.89 -11.02
C TYR A 118 10.10 -6.04 -11.26
N LEU A 119 9.69 -6.78 -12.32
CA LEU A 119 8.29 -6.95 -12.70
C LEU A 119 7.73 -8.31 -12.28
N LYS A 120 6.44 -8.29 -11.97
CA LYS A 120 5.61 -9.47 -11.74
C LYS A 120 4.34 -9.37 -12.58
N LYS A 121 3.91 -10.52 -13.10
CA LYS A 121 2.65 -10.66 -13.81
C LYS A 121 1.54 -10.92 -12.79
N ILE A 122 0.49 -10.10 -12.82
CA ILE A 122 -0.74 -10.34 -12.04
C ILE A 122 -1.66 -11.26 -12.86
N ASN A 123 -1.88 -10.89 -14.13
CA ASN A 123 -2.64 -11.68 -15.11
C ASN A 123 -2.17 -11.34 -16.53
N GLU A 124 -2.91 -11.75 -17.56
CA GLU A 124 -2.50 -11.53 -18.97
C GLU A 124 -2.35 -10.04 -19.33
N ASP A 125 -3.14 -9.17 -18.71
CA ASP A 125 -3.20 -7.75 -19.05
C ASP A 125 -2.43 -6.85 -18.08
N PHE A 126 -2.28 -7.25 -16.81
CA PHE A 126 -1.73 -6.44 -15.75
C PHE A 126 -0.36 -6.91 -15.27
N LEU A 127 0.52 -5.95 -15.10
CA LEU A 127 1.84 -6.09 -14.47
C LEU A 127 1.92 -5.21 -13.23
N THR A 128 2.79 -5.61 -12.31
CA THR A 128 3.15 -4.83 -11.12
C THR A 128 4.64 -4.93 -10.85
N THR A 129 5.18 -4.10 -9.96
CA THR A 129 6.54 -4.33 -9.45
C THR A 129 6.55 -5.53 -8.50
N LYS A 130 7.72 -6.16 -8.38
CA LYS A 130 7.94 -7.21 -7.37
C LYS A 130 7.56 -6.75 -5.98
N TYR A 131 7.90 -5.51 -5.63
CA TYR A 131 7.61 -4.92 -4.34
C TYR A 131 6.10 -4.91 -4.04
N TYR A 132 5.28 -4.33 -4.93
CA TYR A 132 3.83 -4.27 -4.72
C TYR A 132 3.17 -5.66 -4.80
N TYR A 133 3.71 -6.56 -5.62
CA TYR A 133 3.26 -7.95 -5.64
C TYR A 133 3.44 -8.62 -4.27
N GLU A 134 4.59 -8.43 -3.63
CA GLU A 134 4.87 -8.98 -2.30
C GLU A 134 4.02 -8.31 -1.21
N VAL A 135 3.85 -6.98 -1.27
CA VAL A 135 3.00 -6.22 -0.32
C VAL A 135 1.55 -6.68 -0.40
N GLU A 136 0.97 -6.76 -1.59
CA GLU A 136 -0.45 -7.15 -1.75
C GLU A 136 -0.70 -8.62 -1.40
N ASN A 137 0.22 -9.52 -1.73
CA ASN A 137 0.13 -10.91 -1.30
C ASN A 137 0.21 -11.04 0.23
N TYR A 138 1.12 -10.31 0.88
CA TYR A 138 1.20 -10.27 2.34
C TYR A 138 -0.13 -9.82 2.98
N ILE A 139 -0.74 -8.76 2.44
CA ILE A 139 -2.05 -8.26 2.88
C ILE A 139 -3.10 -9.37 2.71
N LEU A 140 -3.21 -9.94 1.51
CA LEU A 140 -4.19 -10.96 1.18
C LEU A 140 -4.09 -12.18 2.10
N GLU A 141 -2.89 -12.76 2.22
CA GLU A 141 -2.65 -13.92 3.07
C GLU A 141 -2.95 -13.63 4.54
N THR A 142 -2.50 -12.46 5.05
CA THR A 142 -2.73 -12.05 6.42
C THR A 142 -4.23 -11.89 6.72
N VAL A 143 -4.96 -11.21 5.83
CA VAL A 143 -6.39 -10.97 6.00
C VAL A 143 -7.17 -12.27 5.90
N LEU A 144 -6.93 -13.10 4.87
CA LEU A 144 -7.65 -14.37 4.68
C LEU A 144 -7.44 -15.30 5.88
N PHE A 145 -6.19 -15.48 6.29
CA PHE A 145 -5.87 -16.35 7.43
C PHE A 145 -6.54 -15.86 8.72
N ASN A 146 -6.46 -14.57 9.03
CA ASN A 146 -6.95 -14.03 10.31
C ASN A 146 -8.47 -13.79 10.33
N SER A 147 -9.14 -13.66 9.19
CA SER A 147 -10.60 -13.50 9.13
C SER A 147 -11.37 -14.78 9.52
N GLU A 148 -10.71 -15.94 9.45
CA GLU A 148 -11.33 -17.23 9.80
C GLU A 148 -11.11 -17.65 11.26
N ILE A 149 -10.17 -17.01 11.98
CA ILE A 149 -9.84 -17.37 13.36
C ILE A 149 -10.86 -16.77 14.33
N GLU A 150 -11.60 -17.61 15.05
CA GLU A 150 -12.51 -17.26 16.14
C GLU A 150 -11.88 -17.59 17.50
N LYS A 151 -11.90 -16.66 18.45
CA LYS A 151 -11.30 -16.81 19.80
C LYS A 151 -12.34 -17.17 20.89
N GLY A 152 -13.58 -17.39 20.52
CA GLY A 152 -14.69 -17.63 21.43
C GLY A 152 -15.62 -16.42 21.52
N VAL A 153 -16.49 -16.37 22.53
CA VAL A 153 -17.48 -15.29 22.68
C VAL A 153 -17.17 -14.38 23.87
N ILE A 154 -17.49 -13.10 23.74
CA ILE A 154 -17.41 -12.13 24.84
C ILE A 154 -18.53 -12.39 25.83
N LEU A 155 -19.76 -12.51 25.34
CA LEU A 155 -20.99 -12.74 26.09
C LEU A 155 -21.69 -13.99 25.55
N ASN A 156 -22.34 -14.76 26.42
CA ASN A 156 -23.23 -15.81 25.95
C ASN A 156 -24.48 -15.23 25.27
N GLN A 157 -25.30 -16.08 24.66
CA GLN A 157 -26.44 -15.60 23.86
C GLN A 157 -27.44 -14.77 24.65
N ALA A 158 -27.75 -15.15 25.89
CA ALA A 158 -28.72 -14.43 26.74
C ALA A 158 -28.15 -13.07 27.19
N GLU A 159 -26.91 -13.05 27.64
CA GLU A 159 -26.18 -11.84 28.02
C GLU A 159 -26.04 -10.87 26.86
N LEU A 160 -25.79 -11.37 25.63
CA LEU A 160 -25.69 -10.53 24.45
C LEU A 160 -27.01 -9.89 24.06
N GLU A 161 -28.14 -10.61 24.15
CA GLU A 161 -29.47 -10.05 23.91
C GLU A 161 -29.81 -8.98 24.97
N GLU A 162 -29.52 -9.22 26.24
CA GLU A 162 -29.67 -8.25 27.31
C GLU A 162 -28.82 -7.00 27.06
N TYR A 163 -27.54 -7.17 26.72
CA TYR A 163 -26.63 -6.10 26.36
C TYR A 163 -27.19 -5.22 25.24
N MET A 164 -27.65 -5.86 24.13
CA MET A 164 -28.22 -5.10 23.00
C MET A 164 -29.46 -4.29 23.42
N ASN A 165 -30.33 -4.86 24.25
CA ASN A 165 -31.50 -4.18 24.78
C ASN A 165 -31.13 -2.98 25.71
N GLU A 166 -30.12 -3.15 26.57
CA GLU A 166 -29.56 -2.05 27.36
C GLU A 166 -29.00 -0.91 26.50
N CYS A 167 -28.28 -1.24 25.44
CA CYS A 167 -27.76 -0.25 24.51
C CYS A 167 -28.91 0.53 23.84
N GLU A 168 -29.93 -0.17 23.36
CA GLU A 168 -31.13 0.44 22.74
C GLU A 168 -31.84 1.41 23.70
N ILE A 169 -31.97 1.04 24.97
CA ILE A 169 -32.58 1.91 26.02
C ILE A 169 -31.69 3.15 26.22
N LYS A 170 -30.38 2.98 26.37
CA LYS A 170 -29.44 4.10 26.62
C LYS A 170 -29.39 5.10 25.47
N GLN A 171 -29.46 4.62 24.24
CA GLN A 171 -29.37 5.47 23.03
C GLN A 171 -30.73 6.04 22.59
N GLY A 172 -31.87 5.51 23.14
CA GLY A 172 -33.20 5.97 22.84
C GLY A 172 -33.83 5.51 21.53
N PHE A 173 -33.16 4.56 20.83
CA PHE A 173 -33.65 3.95 19.59
C PHE A 173 -33.19 2.49 19.49
N LYS A 174 -33.91 1.70 18.67
CA LYS A 174 -33.58 0.29 18.44
C LYS A 174 -32.53 0.13 17.35
N TYR A 175 -31.67 -0.86 17.51
CA TYR A 175 -30.83 -1.36 16.43
C TYR A 175 -31.73 -2.00 15.36
N ASP A 176 -31.37 -1.80 14.08
CA ASP A 176 -31.97 -2.60 13.03
C ASP A 176 -31.45 -4.04 13.04
N THR A 177 -32.06 -4.91 12.24
CA THR A 177 -31.69 -6.32 12.18
C THR A 177 -30.22 -6.51 11.82
N LYS A 178 -29.69 -5.73 10.86
CA LYS A 178 -28.29 -5.85 10.43
C LYS A 178 -27.33 -5.40 11.52
N GLN A 179 -27.64 -4.33 12.25
CA GLN A 179 -26.82 -3.87 13.37
C GLN A 179 -26.78 -4.90 14.49
N ARG A 180 -27.90 -5.55 14.82
CA ARG A 180 -27.92 -6.65 15.79
C ARG A 180 -27.11 -7.85 15.30
N ASP A 181 -27.22 -8.21 14.02
CA ASP A 181 -26.45 -9.30 13.43
C ASP A 181 -24.93 -9.02 13.44
N ILE A 182 -24.51 -7.77 13.21
CA ILE A 182 -23.11 -7.35 13.33
C ILE A 182 -22.63 -7.56 14.78
N LEU A 183 -23.38 -7.13 15.78
CA LEU A 183 -22.99 -7.33 17.19
C LEU A 183 -22.88 -8.82 17.55
N LYS A 184 -23.79 -9.68 17.05
CA LYS A 184 -23.74 -11.14 17.21
C LYS A 184 -22.50 -11.72 16.52
N TYR A 185 -22.15 -11.22 15.33
CA TYR A 185 -20.98 -11.68 14.59
C TYR A 185 -19.67 -11.28 15.29
N ILE A 186 -19.56 -10.03 15.70
CA ILE A 186 -18.37 -9.49 16.38
C ILE A 186 -18.15 -10.14 17.76
N ASN A 187 -19.23 -10.52 18.43
CA ASN A 187 -19.17 -11.25 19.72
C ASN A 187 -18.37 -12.56 19.65
N LYS A 188 -18.18 -13.13 18.46
CA LYS A 188 -17.36 -14.36 18.24
C LYS A 188 -15.85 -14.09 18.28
N ARG A 189 -15.44 -12.84 18.34
CA ARG A 189 -14.03 -12.43 18.47
C ARG A 189 -13.14 -12.97 17.37
N LYS A 190 -13.47 -12.63 16.12
CA LYS A 190 -12.56 -12.90 15.00
C LYS A 190 -11.39 -11.92 15.00
N ASN A 191 -10.21 -12.39 14.60
CA ASN A 191 -9.01 -11.57 14.57
C ASN A 191 -9.16 -10.34 13.67
N ILE A 192 -9.76 -10.50 12.49
CA ILE A 192 -10.03 -9.40 11.56
C ILE A 192 -11.51 -9.40 11.18
N ASN A 193 -12.12 -8.23 11.28
CA ASN A 193 -13.49 -7.98 10.86
C ASN A 193 -13.55 -6.73 9.97
N PHE A 194 -14.50 -6.73 9.03
CA PHE A 194 -14.78 -5.59 8.16
C PHE A 194 -16.23 -5.17 8.31
N LEU A 195 -16.45 -3.88 8.62
CA LEU A 195 -17.75 -3.25 8.70
C LEU A 195 -17.99 -2.37 7.48
N ASN A 196 -18.63 -2.90 6.47
CA ASN A 196 -18.95 -2.16 5.26
C ASN A 196 -20.38 -1.58 5.33
N GLY A 197 -20.55 -0.37 4.82
CA GLY A 197 -21.86 0.30 4.75
C GLY A 197 -21.76 1.69 4.15
N TYR A 198 -22.83 2.12 3.48
CA TYR A 198 -22.92 3.46 2.89
C TYR A 198 -22.93 4.56 3.96
N ALA A 199 -22.69 5.80 3.55
CA ALA A 199 -22.85 6.97 4.41
C ALA A 199 -24.28 7.02 4.96
N GLY A 200 -24.44 7.34 6.27
CA GLY A 200 -25.74 7.42 6.91
C GLY A 200 -26.39 6.11 7.35
N THR A 201 -25.76 4.95 7.13
CA THR A 201 -26.30 3.63 7.56
C THR A 201 -26.07 3.30 9.05
N GLY A 202 -25.63 4.26 9.86
CA GLY A 202 -25.40 4.06 11.28
C GLY A 202 -24.10 3.32 11.64
N LYS A 203 -23.08 3.33 10.76
CA LYS A 203 -21.77 2.71 11.05
C LYS A 203 -21.19 3.15 12.39
N THR A 204 -21.19 4.45 12.68
CA THR A 204 -20.66 4.99 13.93
C THR A 204 -21.44 4.50 15.16
N THR A 205 -22.77 4.38 15.05
CA THR A 205 -23.62 3.83 16.11
C THR A 205 -23.32 2.36 16.36
N THR A 206 -23.18 1.59 15.29
CA THR A 206 -22.80 0.16 15.37
C THR A 206 -21.39 0.02 15.96
N ALA A 207 -20.43 0.84 15.51
CA ALA A 207 -19.07 0.84 16.04
C ALA A 207 -19.05 1.15 17.54
N LYS A 208 -19.87 2.11 18.00
CA LYS A 208 -20.00 2.39 19.43
C LYS A 208 -20.51 1.15 20.19
N GLY A 209 -21.57 0.49 19.71
CA GLY A 209 -22.04 -0.76 20.30
C GLY A 209 -20.98 -1.85 20.35
N VAL A 210 -20.16 -1.98 19.30
CA VAL A 210 -19.03 -2.92 19.29
C VAL A 210 -17.98 -2.56 20.34
N LEU A 211 -17.60 -1.28 20.44
CA LEU A 211 -16.62 -0.80 21.42
C LEU A 211 -17.12 -1.02 22.85
N ASP A 212 -18.38 -0.71 23.13
CA ASP A 212 -19.02 -0.94 24.43
C ASP A 212 -19.10 -2.46 24.75
N LEU A 213 -19.30 -3.32 23.74
CA LEU A 213 -19.25 -4.78 23.91
C LEU A 213 -17.85 -5.24 24.31
N TYR A 214 -16.80 -4.78 23.59
CA TYR A 214 -15.42 -5.12 23.92
C TYR A 214 -14.99 -4.59 25.27
N SER A 215 -15.55 -3.45 25.74
CA SER A 215 -15.26 -2.91 27.08
C SER A 215 -15.73 -3.82 28.23
N LYS A 216 -16.64 -4.77 27.97
CA LYS A 216 -16.99 -5.82 28.93
C LYS A 216 -15.89 -6.88 29.07
N TYR A 217 -14.98 -6.94 28.10
CA TYR A 217 -13.91 -7.93 28.03
C TYR A 217 -12.53 -7.36 28.39
N THR A 218 -12.21 -6.13 27.94
CA THR A 218 -10.88 -5.53 28.12
C THR A 218 -10.93 -4.00 28.17
N ASP A 219 -9.97 -3.41 28.89
CA ASP A 219 -9.74 -1.95 28.89
C ASP A 219 -8.72 -1.50 27.80
N LYS A 220 -8.05 -2.47 27.13
CA LYS A 220 -7.03 -2.20 26.11
C LYS A 220 -7.65 -1.99 24.74
N ILE A 221 -8.48 -0.95 24.62
CA ILE A 221 -9.17 -0.57 23.40
C ILE A 221 -8.61 0.75 22.86
N ILE A 222 -8.41 0.82 21.55
CA ILE A 222 -8.03 2.04 20.85
C ILE A 222 -8.81 2.18 19.55
N CYS A 223 -9.20 3.40 19.23
CA CYS A 223 -9.72 3.75 17.91
C CYS A 223 -8.65 4.50 17.11
N ALA A 224 -8.65 4.32 15.80
CA ALA A 224 -7.79 5.09 14.90
C ALA A 224 -8.50 5.43 13.59
N ALA A 225 -7.99 6.46 12.90
CA ALA A 225 -8.42 6.84 11.56
C ALA A 225 -7.25 7.40 10.76
N PHE A 226 -7.41 7.50 9.45
CA PHE A 226 -6.35 7.99 8.57
C PHE A 226 -6.19 9.52 8.59
N SER A 227 -7.16 10.25 9.15
CA SER A 227 -7.08 11.71 9.33
C SER A 227 -7.34 12.14 10.78
N GLY A 228 -6.77 13.30 11.17
CA GLY A 228 -7.02 13.88 12.48
C GLY A 228 -8.49 14.26 12.70
N VAL A 229 -9.16 14.72 11.64
CA VAL A 229 -10.59 15.09 11.67
C VAL A 229 -11.45 13.85 11.90
N ALA A 230 -11.20 12.75 11.18
CA ALA A 230 -11.91 11.49 11.36
C ALA A 230 -11.68 10.92 12.78
N SER A 231 -10.43 10.95 13.25
CA SER A 231 -10.10 10.53 14.63
C SER A 231 -10.84 11.34 15.69
N ALA A 232 -10.91 12.67 15.55
CA ALA A 232 -11.68 13.53 16.47
C ALA A 232 -13.18 13.21 16.43
N ARG A 233 -13.75 12.94 15.24
CA ARG A 233 -15.15 12.54 15.06
C ARG A 233 -15.46 11.24 15.79
N ILE A 234 -14.61 10.22 15.67
CA ILE A 234 -14.76 8.95 16.39
C ILE A 234 -14.77 9.19 17.90
N LYS A 235 -13.77 9.93 18.42
CA LYS A 235 -13.69 10.24 19.85
C LYS A 235 -14.96 10.94 20.35
N HIS A 236 -15.47 11.92 19.62
CA HIS A 236 -16.69 12.63 19.98
C HIS A 236 -17.92 11.71 19.96
N ALA A 237 -18.04 10.88 18.92
CA ALA A 237 -19.24 10.04 18.74
C ALA A 237 -19.27 8.81 19.65
N THR A 238 -18.10 8.25 19.99
CA THR A 238 -18.02 7.00 20.75
C THR A 238 -17.60 7.19 22.21
N GLY A 239 -16.89 8.28 22.53
CA GLY A 239 -16.26 8.52 23.83
C GLY A 239 -14.93 7.79 24.04
N TYR A 240 -14.53 6.91 23.14
CA TYR A 240 -13.26 6.16 23.22
C TYR A 240 -12.08 6.98 22.75
N LYS A 241 -10.90 6.65 23.28
CA LYS A 241 -9.64 7.25 22.81
C LYS A 241 -9.45 6.94 21.33
N SER A 242 -9.22 7.99 20.54
CA SER A 242 -8.98 7.88 19.11
C SER A 242 -7.78 8.73 18.71
N ILE A 243 -6.94 8.20 17.82
CA ILE A 243 -5.72 8.83 17.30
C ILE A 243 -5.61 8.57 15.79
N THR A 244 -4.65 9.20 15.11
CA THR A 244 -4.39 8.85 13.71
C THR A 244 -3.63 7.53 13.60
N VAL A 245 -3.77 6.82 12.46
CA VAL A 245 -3.02 5.57 12.19
C VAL A 245 -1.50 5.83 12.26
N HIS A 246 -1.01 6.98 11.77
CA HIS A 246 0.38 7.36 11.91
C HIS A 246 0.82 7.47 13.38
N SER A 247 -0.02 8.08 14.23
CA SER A 247 0.26 8.15 15.68
C SER A 247 0.17 6.78 16.35
N LEU A 248 -0.76 5.91 15.93
CA LEU A 248 -0.87 4.54 16.41
C LEU A 248 0.40 3.74 16.11
N LEU A 249 0.93 3.90 14.91
CA LEU A 249 2.17 3.27 14.44
C LEU A 249 3.44 3.96 14.94
N ASN A 250 3.31 5.04 15.72
CA ASN A 250 4.40 5.83 16.27
C ASN A 250 5.38 6.28 15.17
N TYR A 251 4.84 6.98 14.15
CA TYR A 251 5.61 7.58 13.06
C TYR A 251 6.42 8.77 13.58
N ASP A 252 7.73 8.78 13.34
CA ASP A 252 8.64 9.82 13.80
C ASP A 252 9.02 10.88 12.74
N GLY A 253 8.41 10.80 11.55
CA GLY A 253 8.69 11.66 10.40
C GLY A 253 9.52 10.95 9.32
N GLU A 254 10.17 9.84 9.63
CA GLU A 254 10.97 9.04 8.70
C GLU A 254 10.48 7.59 8.61
N LYS A 255 10.15 6.97 9.76
CA LYS A 255 9.78 5.56 9.85
C LYS A 255 8.68 5.31 10.87
N PHE A 256 8.05 4.15 10.76
CA PHE A 256 7.10 3.63 11.72
C PHE A 256 7.83 2.77 12.77
N ASN A 257 7.69 3.14 14.05
CA ASN A 257 8.37 2.46 15.16
C ASN A 257 7.58 1.26 15.69
N ARG A 258 6.28 1.11 15.32
CA ARG A 258 5.50 -0.10 15.53
C ARG A 258 5.63 -1.01 14.31
N ASN A 259 6.00 -2.27 14.53
CA ASN A 259 6.35 -3.23 13.49
C ASN A 259 6.33 -4.66 14.06
N GLU A 260 6.82 -5.64 13.31
CA GLU A 260 6.89 -7.04 13.71
C GLU A 260 7.58 -7.27 15.07
N LYS A 261 8.65 -6.52 15.36
CA LYS A 261 9.44 -6.64 16.59
C LYS A 261 8.91 -5.79 17.75
N ASN A 262 8.09 -4.79 17.45
CA ASN A 262 7.50 -3.85 18.41
C ASN A 262 6.01 -3.70 18.15
N LYS A 263 5.25 -4.75 18.47
CA LYS A 263 3.81 -4.84 18.22
C LYS A 263 2.99 -3.80 19.00
N LEU A 264 1.78 -3.53 18.53
CA LEU A 264 0.76 -2.76 19.24
C LEU A 264 0.32 -3.52 20.50
N ASP A 265 0.15 -2.82 21.61
CA ASP A 265 -0.28 -3.38 22.89
C ASP A 265 -1.75 -3.06 23.18
N TYR A 266 -2.64 -3.54 22.30
CA TYR A 266 -4.09 -3.43 22.45
C TYR A 266 -4.74 -4.79 22.22
N ASP A 267 -5.86 -5.02 22.88
CA ASP A 267 -6.66 -6.24 22.69
C ASP A 267 -7.70 -6.03 21.60
N PHE A 268 -8.22 -4.79 21.46
CA PHE A 268 -9.14 -4.42 20.39
C PHE A 268 -8.74 -3.10 19.73
N ILE A 269 -8.73 -3.08 18.40
CA ILE A 269 -8.43 -1.89 17.59
C ILE A 269 -9.59 -1.65 16.62
N PHE A 270 -10.17 -0.46 16.66
CA PHE A 270 -11.16 0.00 15.67
C PHE A 270 -10.49 1.00 14.72
N ILE A 271 -10.56 0.73 13.42
CA ILE A 271 -10.01 1.58 12.36
C ILE A 271 -11.13 2.07 11.46
N ASP A 272 -11.41 3.38 11.47
CA ASP A 272 -12.42 3.99 10.58
C ASP A 272 -11.78 4.56 9.30
N GLU A 273 -12.60 4.64 8.27
CA GLU A 273 -12.20 5.12 6.93
C GLU A 273 -11.06 4.30 6.32
N SER A 274 -11.04 2.99 6.58
CA SER A 274 -9.97 2.09 6.14
C SER A 274 -9.80 2.01 4.60
N GLY A 275 -10.83 2.33 3.83
CA GLY A 275 -10.76 2.40 2.37
C GLY A 275 -9.92 3.56 1.81
N MET A 276 -9.43 4.46 2.66
CA MET A 276 -8.57 5.60 2.28
C MET A 276 -7.07 5.30 2.42
N THR A 277 -6.70 4.10 2.86
CA THR A 277 -5.30 3.72 3.04
C THR A 277 -4.67 3.21 1.74
N ASP A 278 -3.39 3.49 1.55
CA ASP A 278 -2.59 2.80 0.55
C ASP A 278 -2.15 1.41 1.03
N SER A 279 -1.72 0.57 0.08
CA SER A 279 -1.33 -0.82 0.36
C SER A 279 -0.12 -0.89 1.31
N GLU A 280 0.83 0.03 1.20
CA GLU A 280 2.04 0.03 2.04
C GLU A 280 1.70 0.30 3.51
N LEU A 281 0.95 1.38 3.77
CA LEU A 281 0.55 1.74 5.13
C LEU A 281 -0.35 0.65 5.74
N PHE A 282 -1.22 0.02 4.92
CA PHE A 282 -2.06 -1.08 5.37
C PHE A 282 -1.22 -2.32 5.75
N ALA A 283 -0.21 -2.67 4.94
CA ALA A 283 0.71 -3.76 5.25
C ALA A 283 1.52 -3.48 6.53
N ILE A 284 2.01 -2.23 6.70
CA ILE A 284 2.72 -1.82 7.92
C ILE A 284 1.81 -1.94 9.15
N LEU A 285 0.55 -1.52 9.03
CA LEU A 285 -0.44 -1.64 10.11
C LEU A 285 -0.67 -3.11 10.48
N LEU A 286 -0.93 -3.99 9.51
CA LEU A 286 -1.11 -5.42 9.74
C LEU A 286 0.11 -6.04 10.39
N ASN A 287 1.31 -5.63 9.95
CA ASN A 287 2.57 -6.11 10.51
C ASN A 287 2.81 -5.65 11.95
N ALA A 288 2.22 -4.54 12.38
CA ALA A 288 2.31 -4.04 13.75
C ALA A 288 1.32 -4.71 14.72
N ILE A 289 0.33 -5.48 14.24
CA ILE A 289 -0.70 -6.14 15.05
C ILE A 289 -0.23 -7.54 15.49
N ASP A 290 -0.40 -7.87 16.76
CA ASP A 290 -0.25 -9.24 17.26
C ASP A 290 -1.60 -9.96 17.27
N PHE A 291 -1.95 -10.64 16.17
CA PHE A 291 -3.22 -11.34 16.01
C PHE A 291 -3.44 -12.51 17.00
N ARG A 292 -2.43 -12.94 17.76
CA ARG A 292 -2.65 -13.93 18.84
C ARG A 292 -3.49 -13.35 19.97
N ARG A 293 -3.44 -12.03 20.18
CA ARG A 293 -4.16 -11.33 21.24
C ARG A 293 -5.10 -10.24 20.75
N THR A 294 -4.73 -9.52 19.71
CA THR A 294 -5.44 -8.35 19.19
C THR A 294 -6.51 -8.76 18.18
N GLU A 295 -7.67 -8.16 18.28
CA GLU A 295 -8.75 -8.22 17.29
C GLU A 295 -8.94 -6.84 16.67
N VAL A 296 -9.24 -6.80 15.36
CA VAL A 296 -9.36 -5.54 14.62
C VAL A 296 -10.69 -5.49 13.89
N LEU A 297 -11.33 -4.32 13.96
CA LEU A 297 -12.48 -3.97 13.13
C LEU A 297 -12.11 -2.82 12.21
N PHE A 298 -12.11 -3.06 10.92
CA PHE A 298 -11.99 -2.06 9.86
C PHE A 298 -13.37 -1.60 9.38
N ALA A 299 -13.58 -0.27 9.25
CA ALA A 299 -14.82 0.33 8.80
C ALA A 299 -14.60 1.36 7.66
#